data_a78edfd1909cd9d1d9df6242cb52c3cf
#
_entry.id   a78edfd1909cd9d1d9df6242cb52c3cf
#
_cell.length_a   1.000
_cell.length_b   1.000
_cell.length_c   1.000
_cell.angle_alpha   90.00
_cell.angle_beta   90.00
_cell.angle_gamma   90.00
#
_symmetry.space_group_name_H-M   'P 1'
#
loop_
_entity.id
_entity.type
_entity.pdbx_description
1 polymer ?
#
loop_
_entity_poly.entity_id
_entity_poly.type
_entity_poly.pdbx_seq_one_letter_code
_entity_poly.pdbx_strand_id
1 'polypeptide(L)'
;MQTLKVDLGERSYPIHIGEGLLDQPQLLAPHIAGRQVAIVTNTTVAPLYLERLTRSLAQYSVVPIVLPDGESFKNWETLQLIFSGLLTARHDRRTTVIALGGGVVGDMAGFAAACYQRGVDFIQVPTTLLSQVDSSVGGKTGINHPLGKNMIGAFYQPNLVLIDTQTLNTLPARELSAGLAEVIKYGLICDEPFLTWLEDNMDALRALDQVALTAAIQRSCAAKAEVVGADERETGVRATLNLGHTFGHAIETHMGYGVWLHGEAVAAGTVMALEMSARLGWISHAERDRGIRIFQRAGLPVVPPGEMTPADFMQHMAVDKKVIDGRMRLVLLRRLGEATVTDDYPQEVLQATLGADYRALAQLKG
;
A
#
# COMPACT_ATOMS: atom_id res chain seq x y z
N MET A 1 21.90 -6.54 0.50
CA MET A 1 21.17 -5.26 0.66
C MET A 1 21.14 -4.53 -0.67
N GLN A 2 19.96 -4.05 -1.07
CA GLN A 2 19.72 -3.18 -2.23
C GLN A 2 19.37 -1.78 -1.72
N THR A 3 19.72 -0.75 -2.50
CA THR A 3 19.36 0.63 -2.17
C THR A 3 18.76 1.30 -3.40
N LEU A 4 17.58 1.85 -3.24
CA LEU A 4 16.89 2.69 -4.21
C LEU A 4 16.83 4.12 -3.70
N LYS A 5 16.59 5.07 -4.57
CA LYS A 5 16.36 6.48 -4.23
C LYS A 5 15.01 6.91 -4.79
N VAL A 6 14.19 7.52 -3.96
CA VAL A 6 13.03 8.30 -4.42
C VAL A 6 13.53 9.72 -4.70
N ASP A 7 13.48 10.13 -5.96
CA ASP A 7 14.04 11.44 -6.36
C ASP A 7 12.97 12.53 -6.32
N LEU A 8 13.11 13.41 -5.33
CA LEU A 8 12.22 14.55 -5.07
C LEU A 8 13.04 15.83 -4.81
N GLY A 9 14.20 15.96 -5.47
CA GLY A 9 15.12 17.08 -5.25
C GLY A 9 15.68 17.07 -3.83
N GLU A 10 15.50 18.16 -3.09
CA GLU A 10 15.98 18.29 -1.70
C GLU A 10 15.27 17.33 -0.71
N ARG A 11 14.09 16.83 -1.07
CA ARG A 11 13.31 15.88 -0.26
C ARG A 11 13.50 14.43 -0.69
N SER A 12 14.52 14.15 -1.49
CA SER A 12 14.89 12.80 -1.90
C SER A 12 15.31 11.96 -0.70
N TYR A 13 14.95 10.67 -0.70
CA TYR A 13 15.31 9.76 0.38
C TYR A 13 15.67 8.37 -0.14
N PRO A 14 16.50 7.61 0.59
CA PRO A 14 16.83 6.23 0.24
C PRO A 14 15.75 5.25 0.71
N ILE A 15 15.65 4.12 0.00
CA ILE A 15 14.96 2.91 0.42
C ILE A 15 16.03 1.81 0.49
N HIS A 16 16.28 1.28 1.69
CA HIS A 16 17.16 0.12 1.89
C HIS A 16 16.32 -1.14 2.00
N ILE A 17 16.67 -2.18 1.23
CA ILE A 17 15.92 -3.44 1.13
C ILE A 17 16.89 -4.60 1.36
N GLY A 18 16.57 -5.49 2.28
CA GLY A 18 17.36 -6.71 2.53
C GLY A 18 17.02 -7.40 3.83
N GLU A 19 17.76 -8.44 4.12
CA GLU A 19 17.59 -9.23 5.33
C GLU A 19 18.41 -8.67 6.50
N GLY A 20 17.84 -8.69 7.72
CA GLY A 20 18.56 -8.35 8.96
C GLY A 20 18.89 -6.87 9.09
N LEU A 21 18.19 -5.99 8.38
CA LEU A 21 18.50 -4.56 8.40
C LEU A 21 18.13 -3.88 9.72
N LEU A 22 17.18 -4.42 10.48
CA LEU A 22 16.84 -3.92 11.81
C LEU A 22 18.01 -3.97 12.81
N ASP A 23 18.99 -4.85 12.59
CA ASP A 23 20.18 -4.98 13.44
C ASP A 23 21.37 -4.13 12.95
N GLN A 24 21.15 -3.23 11.99
CA GLN A 24 22.18 -2.41 11.37
C GLN A 24 22.02 -0.92 11.71
N PRO A 25 22.43 -0.48 12.92
CA PRO A 25 22.26 0.90 13.39
C PRO A 25 22.89 1.94 12.46
N GLN A 26 23.95 1.58 11.72
CA GLN A 26 24.62 2.48 10.77
C GLN A 26 23.72 2.90 9.59
N LEU A 27 22.62 2.19 9.32
CA LEU A 27 21.66 2.56 8.29
C LEU A 27 20.68 3.63 8.79
N LEU A 28 20.37 3.62 10.08
CA LEU A 28 19.44 4.57 10.72
C LEU A 28 20.14 5.86 11.14
N ALA A 29 21.34 5.76 11.68
CA ALA A 29 22.07 6.86 12.31
C ALA A 29 22.22 8.13 11.43
N PRO A 30 22.49 8.06 10.12
CA PRO A 30 22.58 9.24 9.26
C PRO A 30 21.27 10.03 9.10
N HIS A 31 20.13 9.39 9.41
CA HIS A 31 18.78 9.94 9.24
C HIS A 31 18.13 10.38 10.56
N ILE A 32 18.87 10.36 11.66
CA ILE A 32 18.41 10.79 12.99
C ILE A 32 19.14 12.07 13.37
N ALA A 33 18.42 13.20 13.34
CA ALA A 33 19.03 14.51 13.54
C ALA A 33 19.34 14.85 15.00
N GLY A 34 18.57 14.34 15.95
CA GLY A 34 18.66 14.63 17.39
C GLY A 34 19.11 13.44 18.21
N ARG A 35 18.92 13.55 19.54
CA ARG A 35 19.16 12.44 20.48
C ARG A 35 17.89 11.70 20.86
N GLN A 36 16.72 12.26 20.56
CA GLN A 36 15.42 11.71 20.92
C GLN A 36 14.82 10.98 19.74
N VAL A 37 14.37 9.75 19.98
CA VAL A 37 13.68 8.90 18.98
C VAL A 37 12.39 8.41 19.59
N ALA A 38 11.28 8.58 18.87
CA ALA A 38 10.00 7.95 19.22
C ALA A 38 9.73 6.81 18.24
N ILE A 39 9.59 5.59 18.76
CA ILE A 39 9.16 4.43 17.95
C ILE A 39 7.66 4.27 18.11
N VAL A 40 6.92 4.57 17.04
CA VAL A 40 5.46 4.31 16.96
C VAL A 40 5.26 2.93 16.37
N THR A 41 4.54 2.09 17.09
CA THR A 41 4.23 0.71 16.69
C THR A 41 2.84 0.32 17.19
N ASN A 42 2.40 -0.92 16.99
CA ASN A 42 1.14 -1.42 17.52
C ASN A 42 1.31 -2.66 18.40
N THR A 43 0.22 -3.07 19.03
CA THR A 43 0.20 -4.22 19.98
C THR A 43 0.58 -5.56 19.34
N THR A 44 0.42 -5.71 18.03
CA THR A 44 0.79 -6.94 17.28
C THR A 44 2.28 -6.94 16.91
N VAL A 45 2.83 -5.80 16.48
CA VAL A 45 4.22 -5.70 16.00
C VAL A 45 5.23 -5.48 17.12
N ALA A 46 4.84 -4.79 18.20
CA ALA A 46 5.74 -4.48 19.32
C ALA A 46 6.42 -5.73 19.91
N PRO A 47 5.71 -6.82 20.27
CA PRO A 47 6.35 -8.00 20.84
C PRO A 47 7.31 -8.71 19.89
N LEU A 48 7.19 -8.47 18.58
CA LEU A 48 8.02 -9.11 17.56
C LEU A 48 9.33 -8.36 17.29
N TYR A 49 9.27 -7.02 17.22
CA TYR A 49 10.38 -6.24 16.63
C TYR A 49 10.80 -5.02 17.45
N LEU A 50 10.01 -4.53 18.43
CA LEU A 50 10.31 -3.32 19.16
C LEU A 50 11.64 -3.39 19.92
N GLU A 51 11.88 -4.50 20.63
CA GLU A 51 13.12 -4.69 21.39
C GLU A 51 14.34 -4.74 20.46
N ARG A 52 14.20 -5.43 19.31
CA ARG A 52 15.27 -5.55 18.32
C ARG A 52 15.67 -4.17 17.76
N LEU A 53 14.68 -3.37 17.35
CA LEU A 53 14.94 -2.01 16.86
C LEU A 53 15.47 -1.10 17.96
N THR A 54 14.95 -1.18 19.19
CA THR A 54 15.43 -0.38 20.31
C THR A 54 16.90 -0.66 20.64
N ARG A 55 17.35 -1.92 20.56
CA ARG A 55 18.78 -2.27 20.73
C ARG A 55 19.67 -1.62 19.67
N SER A 56 19.25 -1.54 18.43
CA SER A 56 19.96 -0.85 17.35
C SER A 56 20.05 0.67 17.57
N LEU A 57 19.20 1.21 18.42
CA LEU A 57 19.13 2.64 18.76
C LEU A 57 19.65 2.95 20.16
N ALA A 58 20.46 2.07 20.76
CA ALA A 58 20.92 2.22 22.16
C ALA A 58 21.67 3.51 22.48
N GLN A 59 22.20 4.20 21.47
CA GLN A 59 22.88 5.51 21.64
C GLN A 59 21.91 6.70 21.73
N TYR A 60 20.61 6.48 21.49
CA TYR A 60 19.57 7.50 21.52
C TYR A 60 18.67 7.35 22.74
N SER A 61 17.95 8.41 23.09
CA SER A 61 16.85 8.36 24.06
C SER A 61 15.58 7.90 23.34
N VAL A 62 15.28 6.60 23.47
CA VAL A 62 14.17 5.97 22.75
C VAL A 62 12.93 5.91 23.62
N VAL A 63 11.80 6.36 23.07
CA VAL A 63 10.47 6.25 23.69
C VAL A 63 9.55 5.44 22.79
N PRO A 64 9.07 4.28 23.21
CA PRO A 64 8.08 3.52 22.45
C PRO A 64 6.67 4.08 22.69
N ILE A 65 5.89 4.18 21.61
CA ILE A 65 4.46 4.54 21.64
C ILE A 65 3.70 3.41 20.95
N VAL A 66 3.01 2.60 21.76
CA VAL A 66 2.32 1.40 21.26
C VAL A 66 0.83 1.71 21.09
N LEU A 67 0.35 1.60 19.86
CA LEU A 67 -1.03 1.85 19.46
C LEU A 67 -1.84 0.53 19.46
N PRO A 68 -3.16 0.58 19.58
CA PRO A 68 -4.00 -0.56 19.22
C PRO A 68 -3.83 -0.93 17.74
N ASP A 69 -4.00 -2.21 17.41
CA ASP A 69 -3.85 -2.72 16.05
C ASP A 69 -5.17 -2.73 15.27
N GLY A 70 -5.09 -2.42 13.99
CA GLY A 70 -6.19 -2.51 13.02
C GLY A 70 -6.62 -1.20 12.40
N GLU A 71 -7.23 -1.28 11.21
CA GLU A 71 -7.69 -0.13 10.42
C GLU A 71 -8.76 0.71 11.16
N SER A 72 -9.56 0.10 12.04
CA SER A 72 -10.56 0.80 12.86
C SER A 72 -9.94 1.82 13.83
N PHE A 73 -8.65 1.65 14.15
CA PHE A 73 -7.90 2.57 15.01
C PHE A 73 -7.11 3.63 14.24
N LYS A 74 -7.21 3.65 12.91
CA LYS A 74 -6.63 4.71 12.08
C LYS A 74 -7.48 5.98 12.14
N ASN A 75 -7.58 6.58 13.30
CA ASN A 75 -8.49 7.68 13.61
C ASN A 75 -7.83 8.77 14.46
N TRP A 76 -8.59 9.81 14.74
CA TRP A 76 -8.12 10.98 15.49
C TRP A 76 -7.76 10.65 16.95
N GLU A 77 -8.54 9.80 17.59
CA GLU A 77 -8.35 9.40 18.98
C GLU A 77 -7.02 8.67 19.17
N THR A 78 -6.71 7.74 18.25
CA THR A 78 -5.44 7.01 18.27
C THR A 78 -4.26 7.92 17.90
N LEU A 79 -4.43 8.85 16.96
CA LEU A 79 -3.40 9.84 16.62
C LEU A 79 -3.00 10.69 17.83
N GLN A 80 -3.95 11.06 18.69
CA GLN A 80 -3.66 11.81 19.91
C GLN A 80 -2.75 11.05 20.88
N LEU A 81 -2.75 9.71 20.87
CA LEU A 81 -1.83 8.92 21.70
C LEU A 81 -0.38 9.18 21.31
N ILE A 82 -0.11 9.36 20.01
CA ILE A 82 1.23 9.68 19.52
C ILE A 82 1.67 11.05 20.04
N PHE A 83 0.84 12.09 19.90
CA PHE A 83 1.14 13.43 20.41
C PHE A 83 1.34 13.44 21.93
N SER A 84 0.46 12.73 22.66
CA SER A 84 0.56 12.62 24.11
C SER A 84 1.86 11.97 24.56
N GLY A 85 2.28 10.89 23.87
CA GLY A 85 3.55 10.22 24.13
C GLY A 85 4.76 11.14 23.90
N LEU A 86 4.78 11.85 22.77
CA LEU A 86 5.83 12.80 22.45
C LEU A 86 5.91 13.95 23.45
N LEU A 87 4.78 14.56 23.82
CA LEU A 87 4.71 15.67 24.76
C LEU A 87 5.08 15.25 26.18
N THR A 88 4.59 14.10 26.65
CA THR A 88 4.90 13.57 27.99
C THR A 88 6.40 13.30 28.13
N ALA A 89 7.03 12.75 27.10
CA ALA A 89 8.46 12.51 27.06
C ALA A 89 9.28 13.77 26.72
N ARG A 90 8.65 14.94 26.56
CA ARG A 90 9.28 16.22 26.25
C ARG A 90 10.17 16.17 25.00
N HIS A 91 9.67 15.51 23.94
CA HIS A 91 10.38 15.48 22.67
C HIS A 91 10.44 16.89 22.05
N ASP A 92 11.61 17.29 21.59
CA ASP A 92 11.85 18.59 20.96
C ASP A 92 11.70 18.54 19.44
N ARG A 93 11.96 19.65 18.75
CA ARG A 93 11.84 19.78 17.29
C ARG A 93 12.88 18.98 16.48
N ARG A 94 13.87 18.39 17.13
CA ARG A 94 14.92 17.55 16.51
C ARG A 94 14.68 16.07 16.74
N THR A 95 13.52 15.72 17.29
CA THR A 95 13.14 14.32 17.45
C THR A 95 12.98 13.65 16.09
N THR A 96 13.26 12.35 16.03
CA THR A 96 12.93 11.52 14.89
C THR A 96 11.82 10.55 15.28
N VAL A 97 10.74 10.51 14.49
CA VAL A 97 9.67 9.54 14.63
C VAL A 97 9.97 8.35 13.73
N ILE A 98 9.99 7.15 14.28
CA ILE A 98 10.16 5.91 13.51
C ILE A 98 8.84 5.14 13.54
N ALA A 99 8.26 4.88 12.37
CA ALA A 99 7.08 4.03 12.23
C ALA A 99 7.52 2.58 12.05
N LEU A 100 7.29 1.74 13.06
CA LEU A 100 7.57 0.30 13.02
C LEU A 100 6.26 -0.46 12.90
N GLY A 101 5.85 -0.85 11.69
CA GLY A 101 4.57 -1.54 11.50
C GLY A 101 4.07 -1.58 10.06
N GLY A 102 2.81 -1.94 9.90
CA GLY A 102 2.09 -1.90 8.62
C GLY A 102 1.69 -0.48 8.20
N GLY A 103 0.88 -0.38 7.14
CA GLY A 103 0.45 0.90 6.57
C GLY A 103 -0.29 1.80 7.55
N VAL A 104 -1.12 1.24 8.44
CA VAL A 104 -1.85 2.00 9.48
C VAL A 104 -0.89 2.75 10.39
N VAL A 105 0.14 2.07 10.88
CA VAL A 105 1.19 2.68 11.73
C VAL A 105 1.98 3.72 10.95
N GLY A 106 2.39 3.39 9.71
CA GLY A 106 3.13 4.29 8.84
C GLY A 106 2.39 5.59 8.56
N ASP A 107 1.12 5.50 8.20
CA ASP A 107 0.28 6.66 7.88
C ASP A 107 0.05 7.56 9.10
N MET A 108 -0.29 6.98 10.26
CA MET A 108 -0.52 7.74 11.49
C MET A 108 0.76 8.38 12.03
N ALA A 109 1.87 7.62 12.07
CA ALA A 109 3.15 8.13 12.54
C ALA A 109 3.69 9.26 11.63
N GLY A 110 3.55 9.08 10.30
CA GLY A 110 3.95 10.10 9.34
C GLY A 110 3.09 11.36 9.45
N PHE A 111 1.79 11.23 9.64
CA PHE A 111 0.91 12.38 9.85
C PHE A 111 1.18 13.07 11.20
N ALA A 112 1.45 12.31 12.26
CA ALA A 112 1.88 12.88 13.52
C ALA A 112 3.21 13.64 13.38
N ALA A 113 4.20 13.08 12.67
CA ALA A 113 5.47 13.74 12.40
C ALA A 113 5.30 15.04 11.61
N ALA A 114 4.40 15.06 10.61
CA ALA A 114 4.11 16.27 9.84
C ALA A 114 3.51 17.40 10.69
N CYS A 115 2.71 17.06 11.72
CA CYS A 115 2.02 18.01 12.58
C CYS A 115 2.82 18.42 13.81
N TYR A 116 3.57 17.47 14.42
CA TYR A 116 4.31 17.71 15.65
C TYR A 116 5.40 18.76 15.45
N GLN A 117 5.43 19.81 16.29
CA GLN A 117 6.39 20.92 16.20
C GLN A 117 6.46 21.57 14.79
N ARG A 118 5.42 21.44 13.96
CA ARG A 118 5.29 21.87 12.55
C ARG A 118 6.19 21.07 11.58
N GLY A 119 6.54 19.86 11.94
CA GLY A 119 7.32 18.92 11.17
C GLY A 119 8.58 18.48 11.91
N VAL A 120 8.73 17.16 12.07
CA VAL A 120 9.92 16.51 12.63
C VAL A 120 10.33 15.36 11.71
N ASP A 121 11.60 14.93 11.79
CA ASP A 121 12.13 13.85 10.98
C ASP A 121 11.32 12.55 11.15
N PHE A 122 11.17 11.83 10.05
CA PHE A 122 10.34 10.64 9.97
C PHE A 122 11.06 9.51 9.22
N ILE A 123 11.05 8.31 9.79
CA ILE A 123 11.61 7.09 9.19
C ILE A 123 10.51 6.02 9.13
N GLN A 124 10.40 5.32 8.00
CA GLN A 124 9.50 4.18 7.83
C GLN A 124 10.27 2.86 7.99
N VAL A 125 9.77 1.98 8.84
CA VAL A 125 10.22 0.59 9.00
C VAL A 125 9.01 -0.33 8.79
N PRO A 126 8.63 -0.56 7.51
CA PRO A 126 7.43 -1.30 7.16
C PRO A 126 7.60 -2.80 7.43
N THR A 127 6.59 -3.42 8.06
CA THR A 127 6.65 -4.83 8.48
C THR A 127 5.65 -5.76 7.77
N THR A 128 4.77 -5.23 6.92
CA THR A 128 3.89 -6.02 6.04
C THR A 128 4.33 -5.87 4.59
N LEU A 129 4.08 -6.87 3.73
CA LEU A 129 4.44 -6.77 2.32
C LEU A 129 3.76 -5.57 1.66
N LEU A 130 2.47 -5.34 1.93
CA LEU A 130 1.73 -4.19 1.42
C LEU A 130 2.41 -2.86 1.80
N SER A 131 2.84 -2.71 3.05
CA SER A 131 3.55 -1.49 3.45
C SER A 131 4.94 -1.38 2.83
N GLN A 132 5.65 -2.49 2.63
CA GLN A 132 6.97 -2.50 2.01
C GLN A 132 6.94 -2.07 0.54
N VAL A 133 5.92 -2.49 -0.21
CA VAL A 133 5.84 -2.23 -1.65
C VAL A 133 4.98 -1.03 -2.03
N ASP A 134 4.14 -0.56 -1.10
CA ASP A 134 3.17 0.50 -1.41
C ASP A 134 3.16 1.62 -0.38
N SER A 135 2.52 1.48 0.79
CA SER A 135 2.17 2.62 1.65
C SER A 135 3.39 3.38 2.20
N SER A 136 4.57 2.75 2.37
CA SER A 136 5.78 3.43 2.85
C SER A 136 6.45 4.35 1.82
N VAL A 137 6.04 4.31 0.55
CA VAL A 137 6.64 5.09 -0.53
C VAL A 137 5.67 6.15 -1.03
N GLY A 138 6.16 7.40 -1.15
CA GLY A 138 5.41 8.50 -1.76
C GLY A 138 4.66 9.42 -0.80
N GLY A 139 4.93 9.32 0.52
CA GLY A 139 4.62 10.33 1.52
C GLY A 139 3.13 10.61 1.78
N LYS A 140 2.21 9.78 1.32
CA LYS A 140 0.80 9.88 1.72
C LYS A 140 0.67 9.43 3.16
N THR A 141 0.30 10.34 4.05
CA THR A 141 0.09 10.06 5.47
C THR A 141 -1.28 10.56 5.90
N GLY A 142 -1.91 9.96 6.90
CA GLY A 142 -3.22 10.41 7.30
C GLY A 142 -4.00 9.42 8.16
N ILE A 143 -5.24 9.81 8.40
CA ILE A 143 -6.21 9.07 9.21
C ILE A 143 -7.57 9.00 8.50
N ASN A 144 -8.39 8.08 8.97
CA ASN A 144 -9.76 7.92 8.55
C ASN A 144 -10.69 8.87 9.32
N HIS A 145 -11.81 9.19 8.69
CA HIS A 145 -12.92 9.90 9.30
C HIS A 145 -14.20 9.08 9.08
N PRO A 146 -15.22 9.14 9.96
CA PRO A 146 -16.48 8.43 9.74
C PRO A 146 -17.15 8.69 8.37
N LEU A 147 -16.87 9.85 7.77
CA LEU A 147 -17.40 10.25 6.45
C LEU A 147 -16.48 9.89 5.27
N GLY A 148 -15.31 9.26 5.50
CA GLY A 148 -14.43 8.86 4.40
C GLY A 148 -13.06 8.37 4.83
N LYS A 149 -12.56 7.37 4.12
CA LYS A 149 -11.23 6.77 4.33
C LYS A 149 -10.13 7.73 3.85
N ASN A 150 -9.06 7.90 4.65
CA ASN A 150 -7.87 8.70 4.32
C ASN A 150 -8.17 10.16 3.90
N MET A 151 -9.23 10.77 4.46
CA MET A 151 -9.65 12.14 4.11
C MET A 151 -8.84 13.22 4.80
N ILE A 152 -8.17 12.91 5.90
CA ILE A 152 -7.41 13.84 6.72
C ILE A 152 -5.96 13.39 6.74
N GLY A 153 -5.03 14.23 6.25
CA GLY A 153 -3.62 13.85 6.18
C GLY A 153 -2.75 14.92 5.54
N ALA A 154 -1.51 14.53 5.30
CA ALA A 154 -0.48 15.36 4.68
C ALA A 154 0.37 14.54 3.70
N PHE A 155 0.90 15.21 2.67
CA PHE A 155 2.06 14.68 1.94
C PHE A 155 3.31 14.99 2.76
N TYR A 156 3.86 13.96 3.40
CA TYR A 156 5.05 14.08 4.24
C TYR A 156 6.02 12.94 3.95
N GLN A 157 7.14 13.29 3.32
CA GLN A 157 8.11 12.28 2.88
C GLN A 157 8.98 11.82 4.05
N PRO A 158 9.30 10.52 4.15
CA PRO A 158 10.25 10.03 5.15
C PRO A 158 11.69 10.41 4.77
N ASN A 159 12.59 10.48 5.76
CA ASN A 159 14.02 10.64 5.54
C ASN A 159 14.69 9.33 5.10
N LEU A 160 14.06 8.19 5.40
CA LEU A 160 14.51 6.83 5.09
C LEU A 160 13.33 5.88 5.09
N VAL A 161 13.33 4.90 4.19
CA VAL A 161 12.53 3.67 4.31
C VAL A 161 13.50 2.50 4.49
N LEU A 162 13.38 1.76 5.60
CA LEU A 162 14.21 0.60 5.93
C LEU A 162 13.35 -0.67 5.87
N ILE A 163 13.51 -1.46 4.83
CA ILE A 163 12.76 -2.67 4.56
C ILE A 163 13.59 -3.89 4.94
N ASP A 164 13.34 -4.45 6.14
CA ASP A 164 13.90 -5.75 6.54
C ASP A 164 12.94 -6.86 6.09
N THR A 165 13.32 -7.59 5.05
CA THR A 165 12.48 -8.64 4.46
C THR A 165 12.21 -9.80 5.43
N GLN A 166 13.03 -10.00 6.47
CA GLN A 166 12.79 -10.99 7.52
C GLN A 166 11.53 -10.72 8.34
N THR A 167 11.03 -9.47 8.35
CA THR A 167 9.75 -9.16 9.02
C THR A 167 8.57 -9.90 8.43
N LEU A 168 8.67 -10.31 7.16
CA LEU A 168 7.63 -11.08 6.48
C LEU A 168 7.52 -12.53 6.99
N ASN A 169 8.55 -13.07 7.66
CA ASN A 169 8.51 -14.43 8.22
C ASN A 169 7.44 -14.61 9.32
N THR A 170 7.01 -13.53 9.95
CA THR A 170 5.94 -13.54 10.97
C THR A 170 4.60 -13.03 10.43
N LEU A 171 4.55 -12.65 9.16
CA LEU A 171 3.35 -12.14 8.53
C LEU A 171 2.36 -13.28 8.24
N PRO A 172 1.08 -13.17 8.64
CA PRO A 172 0.07 -14.17 8.29
C PRO A 172 -0.06 -14.33 6.77
N ALA A 173 -0.30 -15.55 6.30
CA ALA A 173 -0.38 -15.86 4.86
C ALA A 173 -1.45 -15.03 4.13
N ARG A 174 -2.58 -14.70 4.78
CA ARG A 174 -3.62 -13.84 4.23
C ARG A 174 -3.11 -12.41 3.97
N GLU A 175 -2.32 -11.87 4.90
CA GLU A 175 -1.69 -10.54 4.78
C GLU A 175 -0.58 -10.53 3.72
N LEU A 176 0.18 -11.63 3.59
CA LEU A 176 1.15 -11.79 2.51
C LEU A 176 0.46 -11.76 1.16
N SER A 177 -0.63 -12.53 0.99
CA SER A 177 -1.44 -12.53 -0.24
C SER A 177 -1.99 -11.13 -0.54
N ALA A 178 -2.52 -10.43 0.47
CA ALA A 178 -3.00 -9.06 0.31
C ALA A 178 -1.89 -8.11 -0.21
N GLY A 179 -0.66 -8.24 0.29
CA GLY A 179 0.50 -7.50 -0.23
C GLY A 179 0.86 -7.87 -1.67
N LEU A 180 0.73 -9.14 -2.04
CA LEU A 180 0.97 -9.61 -3.42
C LEU A 180 0.00 -8.99 -4.43
N ALA A 181 -1.21 -8.57 -4.02
CA ALA A 181 -2.12 -7.82 -4.91
C ALA A 181 -1.48 -6.54 -5.43
N GLU A 182 -0.81 -5.79 -4.56
CA GLU A 182 -0.11 -4.55 -4.93
C GLU A 182 1.15 -4.83 -5.77
N VAL A 183 1.87 -5.92 -5.48
CA VAL A 183 3.02 -6.35 -6.31
C VAL A 183 2.55 -6.69 -7.74
N ILE A 184 1.49 -7.47 -7.90
CA ILE A 184 0.91 -7.84 -9.20
C ILE A 184 0.43 -6.59 -9.95
N LYS A 185 -0.13 -5.63 -9.24
CA LYS A 185 -0.60 -4.36 -9.82
C LYS A 185 0.52 -3.66 -10.61
N TYR A 186 1.76 -3.59 -10.11
CA TYR A 186 2.87 -2.96 -10.86
C TYR A 186 3.15 -3.68 -12.18
N GLY A 187 3.12 -5.02 -12.20
CA GLY A 187 3.24 -5.78 -13.44
C GLY A 187 2.14 -5.43 -14.45
N LEU A 188 0.91 -5.24 -13.96
CA LEU A 188 -0.23 -4.92 -14.81
C LEU A 188 -0.22 -3.49 -15.34
N ILE A 189 0.24 -2.51 -14.56
CA ILE A 189 0.12 -1.08 -14.92
C ILE A 189 1.31 -0.52 -15.69
N CYS A 190 2.54 -1.05 -15.49
CA CYS A 190 3.74 -0.43 -16.05
C CYS A 190 4.90 -1.40 -16.38
N ASP A 191 4.86 -2.69 -16.01
CA ASP A 191 6.00 -3.61 -16.18
C ASP A 191 5.52 -5.04 -16.55
N GLU A 192 5.13 -5.25 -17.81
CA GLU A 192 4.71 -6.58 -18.28
C GLU A 192 5.79 -7.67 -18.12
N PRO A 193 7.09 -7.42 -18.35
CA PRO A 193 8.15 -8.37 -17.99
C PRO A 193 8.18 -8.73 -16.50
N PHE A 194 7.75 -7.82 -15.62
CA PHE A 194 7.59 -8.13 -14.20
C PHE A 194 6.38 -9.05 -13.95
N LEU A 195 5.29 -8.84 -14.67
CA LEU A 195 4.14 -9.74 -14.58
C LEU A 195 4.53 -11.17 -14.94
N THR A 196 5.27 -11.38 -16.03
CA THR A 196 5.80 -12.70 -16.42
C THR A 196 6.71 -13.29 -15.35
N TRP A 197 7.62 -12.48 -14.81
CA TRP A 197 8.50 -12.92 -13.72
C TRP A 197 7.71 -13.34 -12.47
N LEU A 198 6.63 -12.61 -12.13
CA LEU A 198 5.75 -12.95 -11.01
C LEU A 198 5.01 -14.28 -11.24
N GLU A 199 4.59 -14.56 -12.47
CA GLU A 199 3.99 -15.84 -12.83
C GLU A 199 4.96 -16.99 -12.58
N ASP A 200 6.22 -16.84 -12.95
CA ASP A 200 7.25 -17.89 -12.77
C ASP A 200 7.64 -18.07 -11.30
N ASN A 201 7.55 -17.01 -10.47
CA ASN A 201 8.05 -17.00 -9.09
C ASN A 201 6.96 -16.99 -8.02
N MET A 202 5.67 -17.09 -8.37
CA MET A 202 4.58 -16.96 -7.41
C MET A 202 4.66 -17.95 -6.24
N ASP A 203 5.04 -19.19 -6.52
CA ASP A 203 5.13 -20.23 -5.49
C ASP A 203 6.30 -19.94 -4.53
N ALA A 204 7.43 -19.41 -5.01
CA ALA A 204 8.55 -18.97 -4.19
C ALA A 204 8.16 -17.77 -3.31
N LEU A 205 7.43 -16.78 -3.86
CA LEU A 205 6.93 -15.63 -3.12
C LEU A 205 6.00 -16.05 -1.98
N ARG A 206 5.08 -16.97 -2.24
CA ARG A 206 4.17 -17.52 -1.22
C ARG A 206 4.88 -18.37 -0.17
N ALA A 207 5.97 -19.00 -0.56
CA ALA A 207 6.85 -19.78 0.35
C ALA A 207 7.83 -18.89 1.15
N LEU A 208 7.74 -17.56 1.03
CA LEU A 208 8.63 -16.58 1.70
C LEU A 208 10.11 -16.72 1.29
N ASP A 209 10.38 -17.16 0.06
CA ASP A 209 11.77 -17.17 -0.45
C ASP A 209 12.33 -15.74 -0.44
N GLN A 210 13.41 -15.54 0.30
CA GLN A 210 13.96 -14.20 0.57
C GLN A 210 14.55 -13.56 -0.70
N VAL A 211 15.04 -14.36 -1.65
CA VAL A 211 15.58 -13.85 -2.92
C VAL A 211 14.44 -13.35 -3.79
N ALA A 212 13.38 -14.15 -3.93
CA ALA A 212 12.18 -13.77 -4.69
C ALA A 212 11.48 -12.55 -4.05
N LEU A 213 11.32 -12.53 -2.73
CA LEU A 213 10.73 -11.39 -2.01
C LEU A 213 11.54 -10.11 -2.20
N THR A 214 12.85 -10.18 -2.02
CA THR A 214 13.73 -9.01 -2.21
C THR A 214 13.63 -8.46 -3.63
N ALA A 215 13.61 -9.33 -4.64
CA ALA A 215 13.47 -8.93 -6.04
C ALA A 215 12.10 -8.29 -6.32
N ALA A 216 11.01 -8.90 -5.83
CA ALA A 216 9.66 -8.36 -5.99
C ALA A 216 9.49 -7.00 -5.32
N ILE A 217 9.98 -6.84 -4.08
CA ILE A 217 9.92 -5.60 -3.32
C ILE A 217 10.75 -4.52 -4.04
N GLN A 218 11.97 -4.86 -4.48
CA GLN A 218 12.82 -3.91 -5.19
C GLN A 218 12.16 -3.39 -6.46
N ARG A 219 11.59 -4.26 -7.31
CA ARG A 219 10.93 -3.85 -8.56
C ARG A 219 9.68 -3.02 -8.28
N SER A 220 8.87 -3.40 -7.29
CA SER A 220 7.68 -2.64 -6.88
C SER A 220 8.05 -1.25 -6.38
N CYS A 221 9.04 -1.14 -5.47
CA CYS A 221 9.52 0.14 -4.97
C CYS A 221 10.13 1.02 -6.09
N ALA A 222 10.87 0.42 -7.03
CA ALA A 222 11.43 1.15 -8.17
C ALA A 222 10.33 1.74 -9.06
N ALA A 223 9.33 0.94 -9.44
CA ALA A 223 8.19 1.38 -10.22
C ALA A 223 7.42 2.51 -9.51
N LYS A 224 7.17 2.35 -8.21
CA LYS A 224 6.49 3.39 -7.44
C LYS A 224 7.32 4.67 -7.31
N ALA A 225 8.62 4.54 -7.05
CA ALA A 225 9.53 5.69 -6.93
C ALA A 225 9.57 6.52 -8.22
N GLU A 226 9.58 5.87 -9.38
CA GLU A 226 9.50 6.53 -10.69
C GLU A 226 8.21 7.32 -10.85
N VAL A 227 7.06 6.70 -10.57
CA VAL A 227 5.74 7.35 -10.65
C VAL A 227 5.62 8.51 -9.66
N VAL A 228 6.12 8.34 -8.42
CA VAL A 228 6.10 9.40 -7.39
C VAL A 228 7.04 10.54 -7.76
N GLY A 229 8.22 10.24 -8.32
CA GLY A 229 9.16 11.25 -8.81
C GLY A 229 8.58 12.11 -9.93
N ALA A 230 7.77 11.51 -10.81
CA ALA A 230 7.09 12.20 -11.90
C ALA A 230 5.84 12.99 -11.44
N ASP A 231 5.14 12.52 -10.39
CA ASP A 231 3.88 13.11 -9.92
C ASP A 231 3.69 12.88 -8.42
N GLU A 232 4.37 13.68 -7.61
CA GLU A 232 4.35 13.53 -6.15
C GLU A 232 2.94 13.67 -5.55
N ARG A 233 2.10 14.59 -6.10
CA ARG A 233 0.81 14.96 -5.51
C ARG A 233 -0.41 14.32 -6.15
N GLU A 234 -0.19 13.32 -7.04
CA GLU A 234 -1.28 12.57 -7.69
C GLU A 234 -2.24 13.45 -8.52
N THR A 235 -1.67 14.36 -9.28
CA THR A 235 -2.42 15.21 -10.20
C THR A 235 -2.49 14.65 -11.62
N GLY A 236 -1.72 13.61 -11.94
CA GLY A 236 -1.56 13.04 -13.28
C GLY A 236 -1.29 11.54 -13.26
N VAL A 237 -0.09 11.13 -13.69
CA VAL A 237 0.29 9.72 -13.91
C VAL A 237 0.18 8.85 -12.66
N ARG A 238 0.38 9.42 -11.47
CA ARG A 238 0.27 8.66 -10.20
C ARG A 238 -1.12 8.07 -9.97
N ALA A 239 -2.16 8.63 -10.60
CA ALA A 239 -3.51 8.07 -10.50
C ALA A 239 -3.60 6.65 -11.10
N THR A 240 -2.69 6.24 -12.00
CA THR A 240 -2.66 4.88 -12.55
C THR A 240 -2.36 3.80 -11.49
N LEU A 241 -1.69 4.17 -10.38
CA LEU A 241 -1.47 3.30 -9.23
C LEU A 241 -2.78 2.81 -8.58
N ASN A 242 -3.91 3.44 -8.91
CA ASN A 242 -5.22 3.07 -8.39
C ASN A 242 -5.98 2.06 -9.29
N LEU A 243 -5.28 1.24 -10.10
CA LEU A 243 -5.93 0.13 -10.82
C LEU A 243 -6.67 -0.77 -9.81
N GLY A 244 -7.94 -1.07 -10.08
CA GLY A 244 -8.80 -1.86 -9.20
C GLY A 244 -9.36 -1.13 -7.97
N HIS A 245 -8.80 0.01 -7.58
CA HIS A 245 -9.16 0.68 -6.32
C HIS A 245 -10.58 1.25 -6.29
N THR A 246 -11.11 1.73 -7.41
CA THR A 246 -12.49 2.27 -7.43
C THR A 246 -13.51 1.18 -7.09
N PHE A 247 -13.37 0.00 -7.68
CA PHE A 247 -14.18 -1.16 -7.35
C PHE A 247 -13.82 -1.73 -5.97
N GLY A 248 -12.53 -1.81 -5.63
CA GLY A 248 -12.04 -2.30 -4.34
C GLY A 248 -12.53 -1.47 -3.16
N HIS A 249 -12.48 -0.14 -3.23
CA HIS A 249 -13.00 0.75 -2.18
C HIS A 249 -14.52 0.61 -2.01
N ALA A 250 -15.26 0.38 -3.11
CA ALA A 250 -16.68 0.07 -3.03
C ALA A 250 -16.92 -1.23 -2.24
N ILE A 251 -16.10 -2.27 -2.48
CA ILE A 251 -16.14 -3.53 -1.72
C ILE A 251 -15.82 -3.29 -0.23
N GLU A 252 -14.70 -2.61 0.10
CA GLU A 252 -14.33 -2.31 1.48
C GLU A 252 -15.43 -1.54 2.23
N THR A 253 -16.04 -0.56 1.56
CA THR A 253 -17.08 0.28 2.16
C THR A 253 -18.37 -0.48 2.40
N HIS A 254 -18.80 -1.30 1.43
CA HIS A 254 -20.03 -2.09 1.55
C HIS A 254 -19.92 -3.19 2.59
N MET A 255 -18.80 -3.94 2.58
CA MET A 255 -18.57 -5.06 3.50
C MET A 255 -18.25 -4.63 4.93
N GLY A 256 -17.85 -3.39 5.13
CA GLY A 256 -17.32 -2.89 6.39
C GLY A 256 -15.81 -3.12 6.51
N TYR A 257 -15.13 -2.12 7.06
CA TYR A 257 -13.67 -2.15 7.18
C TYR A 257 -13.19 -3.34 8.05
N GLY A 258 -12.20 -4.07 7.55
CA GLY A 258 -11.59 -5.23 8.23
C GLY A 258 -12.22 -6.59 7.89
N VAL A 259 -13.36 -6.64 7.18
CA VAL A 259 -13.94 -7.90 6.67
C VAL A 259 -13.12 -8.42 5.50
N TRP A 260 -12.90 -7.56 4.50
CA TRP A 260 -11.94 -7.77 3.41
C TRP A 260 -10.68 -6.98 3.71
N LEU A 261 -9.52 -7.61 3.51
CA LEU A 261 -8.26 -6.87 3.51
C LEU A 261 -8.19 -5.98 2.27
N HIS A 262 -7.48 -4.86 2.37
CA HIS A 262 -7.33 -3.93 1.26
C HIS A 262 -6.88 -4.62 -0.03
N GLY A 263 -5.82 -5.44 0.03
CA GLY A 263 -5.33 -6.16 -1.14
C GLY A 263 -6.30 -7.20 -1.70
N GLU A 264 -7.16 -7.79 -0.86
CA GLU A 264 -8.23 -8.69 -1.33
C GLU A 264 -9.26 -7.91 -2.15
N ALA A 265 -9.70 -6.76 -1.65
CA ALA A 265 -10.65 -5.89 -2.33
C ALA A 265 -10.06 -5.31 -3.63
N VAL A 266 -8.79 -4.90 -3.61
CA VAL A 266 -8.07 -4.42 -4.80
C VAL A 266 -7.90 -5.54 -5.84
N ALA A 267 -7.63 -6.78 -5.43
CA ALA A 267 -7.53 -7.92 -6.34
C ALA A 267 -8.86 -8.17 -7.08
N ALA A 268 -9.96 -8.30 -6.34
CA ALA A 268 -11.29 -8.46 -6.94
C ALA A 268 -11.65 -7.25 -7.83
N GLY A 269 -11.35 -6.02 -7.37
CA GLY A 269 -11.55 -4.80 -8.14
C GLY A 269 -10.69 -4.73 -9.41
N THR A 270 -9.46 -5.26 -9.36
CA THR A 270 -8.59 -5.36 -10.55
C THR A 270 -9.13 -6.36 -11.56
N VAL A 271 -9.69 -7.48 -11.10
CA VAL A 271 -10.39 -8.43 -12.00
C VAL A 271 -11.58 -7.74 -12.70
N MET A 272 -12.32 -6.87 -11.98
CA MET A 272 -13.39 -6.09 -12.60
C MET A 272 -12.84 -5.09 -13.63
N ALA A 273 -11.71 -4.43 -13.35
CA ALA A 273 -11.05 -3.54 -14.31
C ALA A 273 -10.51 -4.29 -15.55
N LEU A 274 -9.98 -5.50 -15.39
CA LEU A 274 -9.56 -6.39 -16.48
C LEU A 274 -10.76 -6.80 -17.36
N GLU A 275 -11.87 -7.20 -16.74
CA GLU A 275 -13.10 -7.53 -17.47
C GLU A 275 -13.64 -6.34 -18.25
N MET A 276 -13.65 -5.14 -17.64
CA MET A 276 -14.07 -3.92 -18.33
C MET A 276 -13.15 -3.58 -19.50
N SER A 277 -11.83 -3.69 -19.33
CA SER A 277 -10.86 -3.46 -20.41
C SER A 277 -11.02 -4.42 -21.56
N ALA A 278 -11.37 -5.70 -21.28
CA ALA A 278 -11.67 -6.70 -22.30
C ALA A 278 -12.99 -6.40 -23.05
N ARG A 279 -14.04 -5.99 -22.32
CA ARG A 279 -15.32 -5.57 -22.93
C ARG A 279 -15.19 -4.35 -23.83
N LEU A 280 -14.27 -3.44 -23.50
CA LEU A 280 -13.92 -2.29 -24.36
C LEU A 280 -13.05 -2.69 -25.56
N GLY A 281 -12.60 -3.94 -25.64
CA GLY A 281 -11.72 -4.43 -26.70
C GLY A 281 -10.29 -3.89 -26.59
N TRP A 282 -9.88 -3.35 -25.42
CA TRP A 282 -8.53 -2.82 -25.21
C TRP A 282 -7.52 -3.93 -24.93
N ILE A 283 -7.96 -4.97 -24.22
CA ILE A 283 -7.20 -6.21 -24.04
C ILE A 283 -8.01 -7.40 -24.55
N SER A 284 -7.33 -8.47 -24.90
CA SER A 284 -7.98 -9.73 -25.28
C SER A 284 -8.55 -10.46 -24.06
N HIS A 285 -9.51 -11.38 -24.28
CA HIS A 285 -9.97 -12.27 -23.21
C HIS A 285 -8.83 -13.14 -22.66
N ALA A 286 -7.85 -13.53 -23.46
CA ALA A 286 -6.70 -14.31 -23.02
C ALA A 286 -5.81 -13.49 -22.03
N GLU A 287 -5.61 -12.19 -22.28
CA GLU A 287 -4.88 -11.30 -21.38
C GLU A 287 -5.65 -11.06 -20.08
N ARG A 288 -6.97 -10.85 -20.14
CA ARG A 288 -7.83 -10.80 -18.95
C ARG A 288 -7.68 -12.07 -18.11
N ASP A 289 -7.80 -13.24 -18.74
CA ASP A 289 -7.72 -14.53 -18.05
C ASP A 289 -6.33 -14.78 -17.45
N ARG A 290 -5.26 -14.31 -18.12
CA ARG A 290 -3.90 -14.29 -17.58
C ARG A 290 -3.84 -13.49 -16.28
N GLY A 291 -4.42 -12.28 -16.27
CA GLY A 291 -4.49 -11.43 -15.08
C GLY A 291 -5.30 -12.08 -13.93
N ILE A 292 -6.42 -12.74 -14.24
CA ILE A 292 -7.22 -13.46 -13.23
C ILE A 292 -6.41 -14.61 -12.61
N ARG A 293 -5.72 -15.42 -13.43
CA ARG A 293 -4.93 -16.57 -12.95
C ARG A 293 -3.82 -16.19 -11.98
N ILE A 294 -3.13 -15.06 -12.20
CA ILE A 294 -2.04 -14.67 -11.30
C ILE A 294 -2.57 -14.28 -9.91
N PHE A 295 -3.72 -13.61 -9.81
CA PHE A 295 -4.37 -13.34 -8.53
C PHE A 295 -4.82 -14.62 -7.82
N GLN A 296 -5.39 -15.58 -8.56
CA GLN A 296 -5.75 -16.90 -8.00
C GLN A 296 -4.53 -17.62 -7.44
N ARG A 297 -3.42 -17.65 -8.19
CA ARG A 297 -2.16 -18.28 -7.74
C ARG A 297 -1.58 -17.57 -6.52
N ALA A 298 -1.76 -16.28 -6.39
CA ALA A 298 -1.38 -15.51 -5.20
C ALA A 298 -2.28 -15.78 -3.98
N GLY A 299 -3.35 -16.58 -4.12
CA GLY A 299 -4.29 -16.90 -3.06
C GLY A 299 -5.28 -15.77 -2.75
N LEU A 300 -5.57 -14.94 -3.76
CA LEU A 300 -6.45 -13.77 -3.65
C LEU A 300 -7.84 -14.05 -4.21
N PRO A 301 -8.89 -13.42 -3.68
CA PRO A 301 -10.22 -13.50 -4.24
C PRO A 301 -10.26 -12.81 -5.61
N VAL A 302 -10.89 -13.49 -6.59
CA VAL A 302 -11.09 -12.98 -7.95
C VAL A 302 -12.58 -12.79 -8.28
N VAL A 303 -13.44 -13.05 -7.30
CA VAL A 303 -14.89 -12.86 -7.38
C VAL A 303 -15.27 -11.78 -6.36
N PRO A 304 -15.95 -10.70 -6.78
CA PRO A 304 -16.47 -9.72 -5.84
C PRO A 304 -17.50 -10.32 -4.89
N PRO A 305 -17.81 -9.68 -3.74
CA PRO A 305 -18.80 -10.19 -2.80
C PRO A 305 -20.14 -10.45 -3.46
N GLY A 306 -20.68 -11.67 -3.25
CA GLY A 306 -21.92 -12.10 -3.90
C GLY A 306 -23.19 -11.36 -3.45
N GLU A 307 -23.12 -10.67 -2.31
CA GLU A 307 -24.18 -9.81 -1.78
C GLU A 307 -24.21 -8.41 -2.41
N MET A 308 -23.15 -7.97 -3.09
CA MET A 308 -23.12 -6.68 -3.77
C MET A 308 -23.82 -6.72 -5.13
N THR A 309 -24.76 -5.83 -5.31
CA THR A 309 -25.45 -5.61 -6.59
C THR A 309 -24.74 -4.53 -7.43
N PRO A 310 -24.99 -4.45 -8.76
CA PRO A 310 -24.52 -3.32 -9.57
C PRO A 310 -24.92 -1.94 -9.00
N ALA A 311 -26.10 -1.83 -8.36
CA ALA A 311 -26.53 -0.59 -7.73
C ALA A 311 -25.70 -0.22 -6.52
N ASP A 312 -25.29 -1.19 -5.69
CA ASP A 312 -24.43 -0.96 -4.53
C ASP A 312 -23.05 -0.47 -4.99
N PHE A 313 -22.47 -1.07 -6.02
CA PHE A 313 -21.22 -0.59 -6.61
C PHE A 313 -21.37 0.85 -7.08
N MET A 314 -22.39 1.18 -7.86
CA MET A 314 -22.62 2.54 -8.36
C MET A 314 -22.77 3.55 -7.22
N GLN A 315 -23.48 3.19 -6.15
CA GLN A 315 -23.67 4.06 -4.98
C GLN A 315 -22.32 4.36 -4.29
N HIS A 316 -21.50 3.35 -4.03
CA HIS A 316 -20.23 3.53 -3.32
C HIS A 316 -19.17 4.19 -4.21
N MET A 317 -19.12 3.86 -5.50
CA MET A 317 -18.21 4.48 -6.46
C MET A 317 -18.49 5.97 -6.68
N ALA A 318 -19.76 6.40 -6.58
CA ALA A 318 -20.15 7.81 -6.77
C ALA A 318 -19.58 8.75 -5.69
N VAL A 319 -19.27 8.25 -4.49
CA VAL A 319 -18.68 9.04 -3.40
C VAL A 319 -17.15 8.98 -3.35
N ASP A 320 -16.50 8.21 -4.23
CA ASP A 320 -15.05 8.19 -4.34
C ASP A 320 -14.54 9.55 -4.85
N LYS A 321 -13.41 10.01 -4.35
CA LYS A 321 -12.70 11.26 -4.72
C LYS A 321 -12.41 11.40 -6.23
N LYS A 322 -12.62 10.36 -7.00
CA LYS A 322 -12.35 10.29 -8.44
C LYS A 322 -13.48 10.83 -9.31
N VAL A 323 -14.61 11.27 -8.71
CA VAL A 323 -15.67 11.96 -9.44
C VAL A 323 -15.30 13.43 -9.59
N ILE A 324 -14.91 13.84 -10.80
CA ILE A 324 -14.63 15.23 -11.15
C ILE A 324 -15.71 15.68 -12.14
N ASP A 325 -16.35 16.80 -11.87
CA ASP A 325 -17.43 17.37 -12.72
C ASP A 325 -18.58 16.37 -13.01
N GLY A 326 -18.87 15.47 -12.04
CA GLY A 326 -19.94 14.48 -12.18
C GLY A 326 -19.57 13.27 -13.05
N ARG A 327 -18.34 13.17 -13.56
CA ARG A 327 -17.83 12.02 -14.34
C ARG A 327 -16.93 11.15 -13.48
N MET A 328 -17.21 9.85 -13.47
CA MET A 328 -16.41 8.86 -12.76
C MET A 328 -15.19 8.49 -13.60
N ARG A 329 -14.00 8.68 -13.05
CA ARG A 329 -12.74 8.29 -13.69
C ARG A 329 -12.31 6.93 -13.18
N LEU A 330 -12.04 6.01 -14.10
CA LEU A 330 -11.57 4.65 -13.83
C LEU A 330 -10.13 4.48 -14.32
N VAL A 331 -9.39 3.61 -13.65
CA VAL A 331 -8.10 3.13 -14.14
C VAL A 331 -8.33 1.81 -14.82
N LEU A 332 -8.02 1.73 -16.10
CA LEU A 332 -8.21 0.57 -16.97
C LEU A 332 -6.92 0.26 -17.73
N LEU A 333 -6.82 -0.94 -18.31
CA LEU A 333 -5.64 -1.37 -19.06
C LEU A 333 -5.85 -1.18 -20.57
N ARG A 334 -4.92 -0.48 -21.21
CA ARG A 334 -4.82 -0.43 -22.69
C ARG A 334 -4.19 -1.72 -23.24
N ARG A 335 -3.27 -2.29 -22.49
CA ARG A 335 -2.65 -3.61 -22.64
C ARG A 335 -2.07 -4.02 -21.28
N LEU A 336 -1.64 -5.25 -21.13
CA LEU A 336 -0.86 -5.65 -19.96
C LEU A 336 0.45 -4.85 -19.92
N GLY A 337 0.76 -4.27 -18.76
CA GLY A 337 1.90 -3.36 -18.60
C GLY A 337 1.62 -1.90 -19.00
N GLU A 338 0.37 -1.53 -19.31
CA GLU A 338 0.01 -0.14 -19.63
C GLU A 338 -1.40 0.22 -19.15
N ALA A 339 -1.47 0.98 -18.05
CA ALA A 339 -2.72 1.50 -17.51
C ALA A 339 -2.99 2.93 -17.97
N THR A 340 -4.26 3.29 -18.04
CA THR A 340 -4.75 4.64 -18.33
C THR A 340 -5.85 5.04 -17.38
N VAL A 341 -5.93 6.34 -17.07
CA VAL A 341 -7.07 6.93 -16.35
C VAL A 341 -8.03 7.49 -17.38
N THR A 342 -9.29 7.09 -17.31
CA THR A 342 -10.30 7.48 -18.31
C THR A 342 -11.69 7.65 -17.71
N ASP A 343 -12.45 8.57 -18.27
CA ASP A 343 -13.90 8.73 -18.12
C ASP A 343 -14.62 8.51 -19.47
N ASP A 344 -13.85 8.20 -20.50
CA ASP A 344 -14.36 7.92 -21.87
C ASP A 344 -14.65 6.43 -22.03
N TYR A 345 -15.81 6.01 -21.57
CA TYR A 345 -16.36 4.65 -21.73
C TYR A 345 -17.90 4.68 -21.76
N PRO A 346 -18.52 3.77 -22.54
CA PRO A 346 -19.97 3.61 -22.55
C PRO A 346 -20.51 3.13 -21.19
N GLN A 347 -21.57 3.75 -20.70
CA GLN A 347 -22.20 3.38 -19.43
C GLN A 347 -22.72 1.96 -19.43
N GLU A 348 -23.20 1.46 -20.56
CA GLU A 348 -23.64 0.07 -20.75
C GLU A 348 -22.50 -0.93 -20.53
N VAL A 349 -21.24 -0.58 -20.87
CA VAL A 349 -20.08 -1.44 -20.61
C VAL A 349 -19.77 -1.49 -19.10
N LEU A 350 -19.86 -0.37 -18.41
CA LEU A 350 -19.72 -0.36 -16.95
C LEU A 350 -20.81 -1.21 -16.29
N GLN A 351 -22.09 -1.03 -16.67
CA GLN A 351 -23.19 -1.80 -16.11
C GLN A 351 -23.06 -3.31 -16.41
N ALA A 352 -22.64 -3.67 -17.63
CA ALA A 352 -22.38 -5.05 -18.00
C ALA A 352 -21.19 -5.65 -17.22
N THR A 353 -20.19 -4.83 -16.87
CA THR A 353 -19.08 -5.25 -16.02
C THR A 353 -19.54 -5.49 -14.58
N LEU A 354 -20.30 -4.58 -14.00
CA LEU A 354 -20.84 -4.72 -12.64
C LEU A 354 -21.77 -5.93 -12.49
N GLY A 355 -22.50 -6.31 -13.54
CA GLY A 355 -23.39 -7.46 -13.58
C GLY A 355 -22.78 -8.75 -14.15
N ALA A 356 -21.46 -8.81 -14.37
CA ALA A 356 -20.82 -9.99 -14.97
C ALA A 356 -20.83 -11.20 -14.02
N ASP A 357 -20.82 -12.41 -14.59
CA ASP A 357 -20.67 -13.65 -13.82
C ASP A 357 -19.20 -13.94 -13.51
N TYR A 358 -18.70 -13.32 -12.47
CA TYR A 358 -17.31 -13.51 -12.00
C TYR A 358 -17.03 -14.91 -11.48
N ARG A 359 -18.06 -15.69 -11.09
CA ARG A 359 -17.88 -17.10 -10.70
C ARG A 359 -17.55 -17.96 -11.90
N ALA A 360 -18.21 -17.71 -13.03
CA ALA A 360 -17.86 -18.38 -14.30
C ALA A 360 -16.45 -17.98 -14.77
N LEU A 361 -16.09 -16.70 -14.66
CA LEU A 361 -14.74 -16.20 -14.98
C LEU A 361 -13.65 -16.81 -14.07
N ALA A 362 -13.95 -17.09 -12.82
CA ALA A 362 -13.02 -17.72 -11.89
C ALA A 362 -12.78 -19.22 -12.17
N GLN A 363 -13.63 -19.87 -12.95
CA GLN A 363 -13.49 -21.30 -13.30
C GLN A 363 -12.59 -21.54 -14.53
N LEU A 364 -11.69 -20.60 -14.82
CA LEU A 364 -10.74 -20.75 -15.93
C LEU A 364 -9.91 -22.02 -15.73
N LYS A 365 -10.06 -22.96 -16.66
CA LYS A 365 -9.19 -24.14 -16.71
C LYS A 365 -7.79 -23.67 -17.14
N GLY A 366 -6.79 -23.99 -16.33
CA GLY A 366 -5.39 -23.75 -16.62
C GLY A 366 -4.93 -24.49 -17.88
#